data_146e4404b376b9dfd0760f6624b08f3f
#
_entry.id   146e4404b376b9dfd0760f6624b08f3f
#
_cell.length_a   1.000
_cell.length_b   1.000
_cell.length_c   1.000
_cell.angle_alpha   90.00
_cell.angle_beta   90.00
_cell.angle_gamma   90.00
#
_symmetry.space_group_name_H-M   'P 1'
#
loop_
_entity.id
_entity.type
_entity.pdbx_description
1 polymer ?
#
loop_
_entity_poly.entity_id
_entity_poly.type
_entity_poly.pdbx_seq_one_letter_code
_entity_poly.pdbx_strand_id
1 'polypeptide(L)'
;LTKAHDERYGNTDDLVIGFQLTHSGRFCRPNDKTRWESRIAYRHPILDKKFNVTSDDQILSDQDVRDLIVKYVEAAQVARDAGADFVDIKHCHGYLLHEFLGAFTRPGDFGGSFENRTRILREIIEGIRSTGNNIDIGVRLSAFDFVPFRPDPELSKPGKLGPGIPESHDHCMPYRYGFGVNPDHPEAYDLTEAFQFI
;
A
#
# COMPACT_ATOMS: atom_id res chain seq x y z
N LEU A 1 21.68 15.80 -3.33
CA LEU A 1 22.30 14.47 -3.19
C LEU A 1 23.53 14.37 -4.09
N THR A 2 23.42 14.54 -5.39
CA THR A 2 24.49 14.42 -6.40
C THR A 2 25.72 15.25 -6.01
N LYS A 3 25.52 16.55 -5.75
CA LYS A 3 26.62 17.44 -5.34
C LYS A 3 27.32 16.96 -4.05
N ALA A 4 26.56 16.55 -3.05
CA ALA A 4 27.12 16.08 -1.77
C ALA A 4 27.90 14.77 -1.92
N HIS A 5 27.47 13.91 -2.83
CA HIS A 5 28.17 12.66 -3.15
C HIS A 5 29.47 12.95 -3.89
N ASP A 6 29.43 13.81 -4.90
CA ASP A 6 30.60 14.23 -5.67
C ASP A 6 31.67 14.93 -4.78
N GLU A 7 31.25 15.86 -3.92
CA GLU A 7 32.14 16.50 -2.95
C GLU A 7 32.83 15.53 -2.00
N ARG A 8 32.22 14.36 -1.72
CA ARG A 8 32.78 13.37 -0.81
C ARG A 8 33.63 12.31 -1.52
N TYR A 9 33.24 11.87 -2.70
CA TYR A 9 33.81 10.72 -3.38
C TYR A 9 34.52 11.06 -4.70
N GLY A 10 34.38 12.30 -5.20
CA GLY A 10 35.04 12.80 -6.40
C GLY A 10 34.42 12.37 -7.74
N ASN A 11 33.30 11.64 -7.70
CA ASN A 11 32.50 11.25 -8.86
C ASN A 11 31.09 10.86 -8.44
N THR A 12 30.20 10.60 -9.42
CA THR A 12 28.80 10.18 -9.21
C THR A 12 28.47 8.89 -9.96
N ASP A 13 29.46 8.16 -10.45
CA ASP A 13 29.25 7.02 -11.36
C ASP A 13 28.60 5.81 -10.67
N ASP A 14 28.76 5.71 -9.37
CA ASP A 14 28.17 4.66 -8.51
C ASP A 14 26.88 5.11 -7.78
N LEU A 15 26.47 6.38 -7.96
CA LEU A 15 25.29 6.92 -7.28
C LEU A 15 24.01 6.55 -8.03
N VAL A 16 23.13 5.79 -7.37
CA VAL A 16 21.80 5.45 -7.86
C VAL A 16 20.76 6.17 -7.01
N ILE A 17 19.90 6.97 -7.64
CA ILE A 17 18.87 7.77 -6.98
C ILE A 17 17.48 7.29 -7.39
N GLY A 18 16.64 6.96 -6.42
CA GLY A 18 15.25 6.59 -6.66
C GLY A 18 14.26 7.36 -5.81
N PHE A 19 13.04 7.48 -6.29
CA PHE A 19 11.92 8.04 -5.55
C PHE A 19 10.87 6.97 -5.26
N GLN A 20 10.49 6.82 -3.98
CA GLN A 20 9.37 5.96 -3.63
C GLN A 20 8.05 6.71 -3.81
N LEU A 21 7.23 6.24 -4.75
CA LEU A 21 5.88 6.74 -5.00
C LEU A 21 4.88 6.03 -4.09
N THR A 22 4.05 6.82 -3.39
CA THR A 22 3.15 6.26 -2.40
C THR A 22 1.87 7.08 -2.24
N HIS A 23 0.78 6.40 -1.89
CA HIS A 23 -0.44 6.99 -1.36
C HIS A 23 -0.75 6.35 -0.02
N SER A 24 -0.91 7.17 1.02
CA SER A 24 -1.01 6.67 2.40
C SER A 24 -2.30 5.90 2.71
N GLY A 25 -3.33 6.00 1.85
CA GLY A 25 -4.56 5.23 2.00
C GLY A 25 -5.26 5.50 3.33
N ARG A 26 -5.46 4.46 4.08
CA ARG A 26 -6.07 4.49 5.42
C ARG A 26 -5.33 5.41 6.41
N PHE A 27 -4.02 5.61 6.21
CA PHE A 27 -3.15 6.44 7.05
C PHE A 27 -3.06 7.91 6.59
N CYS A 28 -3.94 8.36 5.69
CA CYS A 28 -3.90 9.74 5.18
C CYS A 28 -4.17 10.77 6.27
N ARG A 29 -3.35 11.84 6.27
CA ARG A 29 -3.48 13.05 7.09
C ARG A 29 -3.02 14.27 6.31
N PRO A 30 -3.65 14.60 5.16
CA PRO A 30 -3.15 15.65 4.27
C PRO A 30 -3.27 17.04 4.88
N ASN A 31 -4.33 17.33 5.63
CA ASN A 31 -4.63 18.67 6.13
C ASN A 31 -4.26 18.83 7.61
N ASP A 32 -4.54 17.82 8.45
CA ASP A 32 -4.31 17.87 9.90
C ASP A 32 -3.54 16.61 10.34
N LYS A 33 -2.31 16.79 10.83
CA LYS A 33 -1.43 15.69 11.29
C LYS A 33 -1.98 14.93 12.50
N THR A 34 -2.95 15.49 13.22
CA THR A 34 -3.56 14.86 14.40
C THR A 34 -4.80 14.03 14.07
N ARG A 35 -5.36 14.18 12.85
CA ARG A 35 -6.62 13.56 12.46
C ARG A 35 -6.47 12.66 11.22
N TRP A 36 -7.07 11.49 11.27
CA TRP A 36 -7.19 10.61 10.10
C TRP A 36 -8.18 11.19 9.09
N GLU A 37 -7.77 11.27 7.84
CA GLU A 37 -8.57 11.63 6.68
C GLU A 37 -8.45 10.51 5.65
N SER A 38 -8.82 9.31 6.09
CA SER A 38 -8.59 8.06 5.39
C SER A 38 -9.26 8.02 4.02
N ARG A 39 -8.52 7.56 3.02
CA ARG A 39 -9.01 7.16 1.69
C ARG A 39 -8.67 5.69 1.52
N ILE A 40 -9.66 4.85 1.30
CA ILE A 40 -9.53 3.40 1.42
C ILE A 40 -9.95 2.67 0.15
N ALA A 41 -9.41 1.46 -0.03
CA ALA A 41 -9.84 0.57 -1.11
C ALA A 41 -11.15 -0.14 -0.78
N TYR A 42 -11.36 -0.53 0.48
CA TYR A 42 -12.56 -1.27 0.96
C TYR A 42 -12.76 -1.09 2.46
N ARG A 43 -13.97 -1.39 2.94
CA ARG A 43 -14.31 -1.38 4.37
C ARG A 43 -13.66 -2.57 5.07
N HIS A 44 -13.00 -2.31 6.19
CA HIS A 44 -12.32 -3.34 6.97
C HIS A 44 -12.91 -3.44 8.38
N PRO A 45 -13.52 -4.57 8.78
CA PRO A 45 -14.32 -4.69 10.00
C PRO A 45 -13.57 -4.36 11.29
N ILE A 46 -12.25 -4.51 11.30
CA ILE A 46 -11.40 -4.25 12.46
C ILE A 46 -10.73 -2.87 12.36
N LEU A 47 -10.10 -2.56 11.21
CA LEU A 47 -9.29 -1.35 11.07
C LEU A 47 -10.10 -0.07 10.94
N ASP A 48 -11.34 -0.12 10.43
CA ASP A 48 -12.17 1.06 10.21
C ASP A 48 -12.34 1.88 11.49
N LYS A 49 -12.61 1.21 12.60
CA LYS A 49 -12.73 1.86 13.91
C LYS A 49 -11.44 2.57 14.33
N LYS A 50 -10.29 1.96 14.09
CA LYS A 50 -8.98 2.49 14.48
C LYS A 50 -8.61 3.75 13.70
N PHE A 51 -9.01 3.82 12.42
CA PHE A 51 -8.65 4.90 11.51
C PHE A 51 -9.80 5.85 11.21
N ASN A 52 -10.86 5.83 12.02
CA ASN A 52 -12.03 6.70 11.90
C ASN A 52 -12.67 6.64 10.49
N VAL A 53 -12.78 5.43 9.95
CA VAL A 53 -13.53 5.17 8.72
C VAL A 53 -14.99 4.95 9.09
N THR A 54 -15.83 5.95 8.87
CA THR A 54 -17.21 5.97 9.33
C THR A 54 -18.24 5.96 8.19
N SER A 55 -17.80 6.26 6.96
CA SER A 55 -18.67 6.40 5.79
C SER A 55 -18.07 5.72 4.57
N ASP A 56 -18.92 5.27 3.66
CA ASP A 56 -18.52 4.71 2.36
C ASP A 56 -17.97 5.79 1.40
N ASP A 57 -18.20 7.07 1.69
CA ASP A 57 -17.59 8.19 0.95
C ASP A 57 -16.05 8.21 1.03
N GLN A 58 -15.48 7.47 1.99
CA GLN A 58 -14.05 7.31 2.14
C GLN A 58 -13.47 6.23 1.22
N ILE A 59 -14.33 5.38 0.62
CA ILE A 59 -13.93 4.39 -0.38
C ILE A 59 -13.65 5.11 -1.70
N LEU A 60 -12.47 4.88 -2.27
CA LEU A 60 -12.17 5.38 -3.61
C LEU A 60 -13.08 4.70 -4.64
N SER A 61 -13.77 5.48 -5.46
CA SER A 61 -14.48 4.95 -6.63
C SER A 61 -13.48 4.41 -7.66
N ASP A 62 -13.97 3.64 -8.64
CA ASP A 62 -13.10 3.18 -9.73
C ASP A 62 -12.56 4.36 -10.57
N GLN A 63 -13.32 5.46 -10.66
CA GLN A 63 -12.83 6.68 -11.30
C GLN A 63 -11.71 7.35 -10.50
N ASP A 64 -11.84 7.47 -9.16
CA ASP A 64 -10.76 7.98 -8.30
C ASP A 64 -9.48 7.15 -8.46
N VAL A 65 -9.61 5.82 -8.63
CA VAL A 65 -8.46 4.92 -8.84
C VAL A 65 -7.81 5.19 -10.20
N ARG A 66 -8.60 5.38 -11.28
CA ARG A 66 -8.07 5.74 -12.60
C ARG A 66 -7.35 7.09 -12.57
N ASP A 67 -7.93 8.08 -11.89
CA ASP A 67 -7.30 9.40 -11.72
C ASP A 67 -5.99 9.29 -10.92
N LEU A 68 -5.96 8.41 -9.91
CA LEU A 68 -4.75 8.14 -9.13
C LEU A 68 -3.66 7.47 -9.98
N ILE A 69 -4.00 6.52 -10.85
CA ILE A 69 -3.06 5.90 -11.80
C ILE A 69 -2.38 6.97 -12.65
N VAL A 70 -3.15 7.93 -13.19
CA VAL A 70 -2.60 9.07 -13.93
C VAL A 70 -1.59 9.84 -13.08
N LYS A 71 -1.89 10.08 -11.79
CA LYS A 71 -0.97 10.79 -10.87
C LYS A 71 0.32 10.02 -10.59
N TYR A 72 0.29 8.69 -10.54
CA TYR A 72 1.51 7.88 -10.45
C TYR A 72 2.37 8.00 -11.72
N VAL A 73 1.74 8.00 -12.89
CA VAL A 73 2.44 8.19 -14.18
C VAL A 73 3.09 9.58 -14.26
N GLU A 74 2.34 10.63 -13.90
CA GLU A 74 2.87 12.01 -13.83
C GLU A 74 4.04 12.11 -12.83
N ALA A 75 3.92 11.49 -11.65
CA ALA A 75 4.97 11.51 -10.64
C ALA A 75 6.25 10.79 -11.10
N ALA A 76 6.12 9.68 -11.82
CA ALA A 76 7.27 8.98 -12.42
C ALA A 76 7.95 9.84 -13.49
N GLN A 77 7.18 10.61 -14.26
CA GLN A 77 7.72 11.56 -15.24
C GLN A 77 8.53 12.67 -14.54
N VAL A 78 7.97 13.25 -13.47
CA VAL A 78 8.66 14.27 -12.66
C VAL A 78 9.94 13.73 -12.03
N ALA A 79 9.91 12.48 -11.53
CA ALA A 79 11.08 11.83 -10.96
C ALA A 79 12.21 11.68 -12.00
N ARG A 80 11.89 11.21 -13.21
CA ARG A 80 12.85 11.12 -14.32
C ARG A 80 13.43 12.50 -14.67
N ASP A 81 12.57 13.51 -14.82
CA ASP A 81 13.00 14.87 -15.20
C ASP A 81 13.86 15.53 -14.12
N ALA A 82 13.71 15.07 -12.87
CA ALA A 82 14.58 15.44 -11.75
C ALA A 82 15.91 14.65 -11.71
N GLY A 83 16.13 13.72 -12.63
CA GLY A 83 17.37 12.92 -12.74
C GLY A 83 17.37 11.68 -11.85
N ALA A 84 16.22 11.11 -11.52
CA ALA A 84 16.16 9.82 -10.85
C ALA A 84 16.44 8.66 -11.82
N ASP A 85 17.13 7.64 -11.33
CA ASP A 85 17.42 6.41 -12.06
C ASP A 85 16.23 5.44 -12.02
N PHE A 86 15.49 5.42 -10.90
CA PHE A 86 14.31 4.57 -10.75
C PHE A 86 13.20 5.20 -9.90
N VAL A 87 11.99 4.66 -10.05
CA VAL A 87 10.89 4.85 -9.10
C VAL A 87 10.56 3.53 -8.42
N ASP A 88 10.27 3.59 -7.12
CA ASP A 88 9.83 2.45 -6.32
C ASP A 88 8.34 2.64 -5.98
N ILE A 89 7.48 1.78 -6.53
CA ILE A 89 6.03 1.82 -6.28
C ILE A 89 5.74 1.09 -4.98
N LYS A 90 5.28 1.82 -3.98
CA LYS A 90 5.04 1.25 -2.65
C LYS A 90 3.75 0.44 -2.60
N HIS A 91 3.90 -0.88 -2.58
CA HIS A 91 2.85 -1.88 -2.48
C HIS A 91 2.93 -2.69 -1.17
N CYS A 92 3.14 -1.99 -0.04
CA CYS A 92 3.42 -2.63 1.24
C CYS A 92 2.87 -1.84 2.44
N HIS A 93 2.96 -2.44 3.64
CA HIS A 93 2.66 -1.85 4.94
C HIS A 93 1.21 -1.38 5.12
N GLY A 94 0.24 -1.98 4.45
CA GLY A 94 -1.16 -1.57 4.55
C GLY A 94 -1.46 -0.20 3.93
N TYR A 95 -0.54 0.38 3.11
CA TYR A 95 -0.81 1.60 2.36
C TYR A 95 -1.74 1.29 1.18
N LEU A 96 -2.24 2.31 0.50
CA LEU A 96 -3.37 2.17 -0.43
C LEU A 96 -3.18 1.06 -1.48
N LEU A 97 -2.02 1.00 -2.15
CA LEU A 97 -1.79 -0.01 -3.19
C LEU A 97 -1.73 -1.43 -2.60
N HIS A 98 -1.13 -1.58 -1.41
CA HIS A 98 -1.17 -2.85 -0.69
C HIS A 98 -2.60 -3.23 -0.28
N GLU A 99 -3.38 -2.26 0.17
CA GLU A 99 -4.79 -2.47 0.53
C GLU A 99 -5.60 -3.01 -0.66
N PHE A 100 -5.31 -2.57 -1.90
CA PHE A 100 -5.96 -3.12 -3.09
C PHE A 100 -5.70 -4.62 -3.29
N LEU A 101 -4.54 -5.15 -2.91
CA LEU A 101 -4.28 -6.59 -2.99
C LEU A 101 -5.23 -7.40 -2.09
N GLY A 102 -5.63 -6.84 -0.94
CA GLY A 102 -6.59 -7.43 0.00
C GLY A 102 -8.06 -7.07 -0.29
N ALA A 103 -8.39 -6.43 -1.40
CA ALA A 103 -9.72 -5.90 -1.70
C ALA A 103 -10.71 -6.95 -2.22
N PHE A 104 -10.81 -8.10 -1.56
CA PHE A 104 -11.70 -9.20 -1.95
C PHE A 104 -13.18 -8.81 -1.93
N THR A 105 -13.57 -7.93 -1.03
CA THR A 105 -14.96 -7.50 -0.83
C THR A 105 -15.34 -6.26 -1.62
N ARG A 106 -14.36 -5.61 -2.26
CA ARG A 106 -14.60 -4.43 -3.11
C ARG A 106 -15.30 -4.84 -4.41
N PRO A 107 -16.41 -4.19 -4.81
CA PRO A 107 -16.99 -4.33 -6.14
C PRO A 107 -16.17 -3.55 -7.20
N GLY A 108 -16.46 -3.79 -8.47
CA GLY A 108 -15.92 -3.02 -9.59
C GLY A 108 -14.60 -3.55 -10.15
N ASP A 109 -13.93 -2.71 -10.92
CA ASP A 109 -12.79 -3.10 -11.76
C ASP A 109 -11.49 -3.32 -10.97
N PHE A 110 -11.42 -2.86 -9.71
CA PHE A 110 -10.24 -2.92 -8.87
C PHE A 110 -10.43 -3.76 -7.60
N GLY A 111 -11.37 -4.71 -7.60
CA GLY A 111 -11.65 -5.56 -6.46
C GLY A 111 -12.18 -6.95 -6.82
N GLY A 112 -12.35 -7.81 -5.82
CA GLY A 112 -12.85 -9.18 -5.97
C GLY A 112 -11.80 -10.15 -6.51
N SER A 113 -11.74 -10.38 -7.82
CA SER A 113 -10.79 -11.31 -8.43
C SER A 113 -9.34 -10.84 -8.28
N PHE A 114 -8.40 -11.80 -8.31
CA PHE A 114 -6.96 -11.51 -8.29
C PHE A 114 -6.56 -10.56 -9.42
N GLU A 115 -7.08 -10.79 -10.62
CA GLU A 115 -6.89 -9.96 -11.80
C GLU A 115 -7.25 -8.48 -11.53
N ASN A 116 -8.41 -8.24 -10.92
CA ASN A 116 -8.87 -6.88 -10.60
C ASN A 116 -8.07 -6.25 -9.45
N ARG A 117 -7.77 -7.01 -8.41
CA ARG A 117 -7.01 -6.50 -7.24
C ARG A 117 -5.57 -6.12 -7.58
N THR A 118 -4.98 -6.73 -8.61
CA THR A 118 -3.62 -6.43 -9.11
C THR A 118 -3.62 -5.41 -10.23
N ARG A 119 -4.77 -5.06 -10.79
CA ARG A 119 -4.95 -4.17 -11.95
C ARG A 119 -4.28 -2.81 -11.76
N ILE A 120 -4.43 -2.19 -10.59
CA ILE A 120 -3.90 -0.85 -10.33
C ILE A 120 -2.38 -0.78 -10.56
N LEU A 121 -1.60 -1.79 -10.11
CA LEU A 121 -0.16 -1.81 -10.35
C LEU A 121 0.18 -2.00 -11.81
N ARG A 122 -0.51 -2.92 -12.50
CA ARG A 122 -0.27 -3.18 -13.92
C ARG A 122 -0.55 -1.93 -14.76
N GLU A 123 -1.68 -1.26 -14.53
CA GLU A 123 -2.04 -0.03 -15.25
C GLU A 123 -1.07 1.14 -14.94
N ILE A 124 -0.52 1.24 -13.72
CA ILE A 124 0.54 2.21 -13.40
C ILE A 124 1.80 1.90 -14.22
N ILE A 125 2.27 0.65 -14.24
CA ILE A 125 3.46 0.24 -14.97
C ILE A 125 3.28 0.47 -16.48
N GLU A 126 2.16 0.04 -17.05
CA GLU A 126 1.81 0.25 -18.45
C GLU A 126 1.73 1.74 -18.79
N GLY A 127 1.11 2.54 -17.92
CA GLY A 127 1.03 3.98 -18.07
C GLY A 127 2.41 4.64 -18.10
N ILE A 128 3.31 4.31 -17.18
CA ILE A 128 4.68 4.83 -17.18
C ILE A 128 5.41 4.43 -18.47
N ARG A 129 5.33 3.17 -18.88
CA ARG A 129 5.98 2.68 -20.10
C ARG A 129 5.43 3.31 -21.37
N SER A 130 4.11 3.54 -21.46
CA SER A 130 3.45 4.14 -22.62
C SER A 130 3.85 5.59 -22.88
N THR A 131 4.34 6.31 -21.88
CA THR A 131 4.86 7.69 -22.06
C THR A 131 6.24 7.75 -22.72
N GLY A 132 6.86 6.62 -23.04
CA GLY A 132 8.26 6.55 -23.47
C GLY A 132 9.26 6.85 -22.34
N ASN A 133 8.80 6.85 -21.12
CA ASN A 133 9.63 7.00 -19.94
C ASN A 133 10.44 5.71 -19.71
N ASN A 134 11.76 5.81 -19.82
CA ASN A 134 12.69 4.67 -19.67
C ASN A 134 13.23 4.54 -18.25
N ILE A 135 12.63 5.23 -17.28
CA ILE A 135 13.01 5.10 -15.86
C ILE A 135 12.79 3.66 -15.38
N ASP A 136 13.69 3.14 -14.58
CA ASP A 136 13.52 1.83 -13.97
C ASP A 136 12.38 1.84 -12.96
N ILE A 137 11.66 0.71 -12.87
CA ILE A 137 10.50 0.57 -11.98
C ILE A 137 10.76 -0.57 -11.00
N GLY A 138 10.88 -0.22 -9.73
CA GLY A 138 10.86 -1.15 -8.62
C GLY A 138 9.48 -1.19 -7.95
N VAL A 139 9.19 -2.28 -7.26
CA VAL A 139 7.99 -2.44 -6.44
C VAL A 139 8.35 -2.97 -5.07
N ARG A 140 8.01 -2.22 -4.03
CA ARG A 140 8.16 -2.70 -2.67
C ARG A 140 6.89 -3.41 -2.21
N LEU A 141 6.93 -4.74 -2.15
CA LEU A 141 5.80 -5.60 -1.85
C LEU A 141 5.81 -6.11 -0.40
N SER A 142 4.64 -6.12 0.27
CA SER A 142 4.37 -7.02 1.38
C SER A 142 3.70 -8.28 0.83
N ALA A 143 4.30 -9.42 1.05
CA ALA A 143 3.85 -10.69 0.47
C ALA A 143 2.61 -11.27 1.17
N PHE A 144 2.34 -10.84 2.41
CA PHE A 144 1.18 -11.28 3.19
C PHE A 144 0.84 -10.29 4.31
N ASP A 145 -0.39 -10.39 4.76
CA ASP A 145 -0.93 -9.80 5.98
C ASP A 145 -1.28 -10.89 6.99
N PHE A 146 -1.58 -10.47 8.20
CA PHE A 146 -2.30 -11.23 9.21
C PHE A 146 -3.55 -10.46 9.64
N VAL A 147 -4.41 -11.09 10.44
CA VAL A 147 -5.41 -10.34 11.20
C VAL A 147 -4.71 -9.22 11.99
N PRO A 148 -5.31 -8.02 12.11
CA PRO A 148 -4.69 -6.93 12.86
C PRO A 148 -4.40 -7.33 14.30
N PHE A 149 -3.29 -6.81 14.83
CA PHE A 149 -2.85 -7.05 16.21
C PHE A 149 -3.06 -5.80 17.07
N ARG A 150 -3.28 -6.01 18.35
CA ARG A 150 -3.29 -4.98 19.40
C ARG A 150 -2.33 -5.34 20.52
N PRO A 151 -1.85 -4.35 21.31
CA PRO A 151 -1.08 -4.66 22.50
C PRO A 151 -1.92 -5.48 23.49
N ASP A 152 -1.30 -6.48 24.10
CA ASP A 152 -1.92 -7.24 25.18
C ASP A 152 -2.20 -6.29 26.37
N PRO A 153 -3.47 -6.09 26.76
CA PRO A 153 -3.82 -5.16 27.85
C PRO A 153 -3.35 -5.66 29.22
N GLU A 154 -3.23 -6.98 29.41
CA GLU A 154 -2.81 -7.57 30.71
C GLU A 154 -1.30 -7.39 30.93
N LEU A 155 -0.52 -7.37 29.86
CA LEU A 155 0.94 -7.21 29.90
C LEU A 155 1.40 -5.80 29.59
N SER A 156 0.49 -4.88 29.24
CA SER A 156 0.81 -3.47 29.00
C SER A 156 0.96 -2.71 30.32
N LYS A 157 1.92 -1.77 30.34
CA LYS A 157 2.19 -0.87 31.50
C LYS A 157 2.23 0.58 31.02
N PRO A 158 2.04 1.57 31.88
CA PRO A 158 2.22 2.97 31.52
C PRO A 158 3.56 3.22 30.83
N GLY A 159 3.53 3.75 29.61
CA GLY A 159 4.72 4.00 28.79
C GLY A 159 5.36 2.78 28.10
N LYS A 160 4.84 1.55 28.33
CA LYS A 160 5.35 0.33 27.68
C LYS A 160 4.21 -0.55 27.21
N LEU A 161 4.09 -0.71 25.88
CA LEU A 161 3.12 -1.62 25.28
C LEU A 161 3.48 -3.09 25.56
N GLY A 162 2.47 -3.91 25.83
CA GLY A 162 2.60 -5.36 25.88
C GLY A 162 2.89 -5.97 24.50
N PRO A 163 3.13 -7.29 24.44
CA PRO A 163 3.26 -8.01 23.18
C PRO A 163 1.99 -7.86 22.33
N GLY A 164 2.13 -8.04 21.01
CA GLY A 164 0.98 -8.05 20.11
C GLY A 164 0.15 -9.32 20.30
N ILE A 165 -1.16 -9.16 20.41
CA ILE A 165 -2.14 -10.26 20.34
C ILE A 165 -3.14 -9.96 19.20
N PRO A 166 -3.68 -10.97 18.50
CA PRO A 166 -4.62 -10.76 17.42
C PRO A 166 -5.90 -10.08 17.94
N GLU A 167 -6.47 -9.21 17.09
CA GLU A 167 -7.81 -8.68 17.34
C GLU A 167 -8.85 -9.80 17.17
N SER A 168 -9.98 -9.71 17.89
CA SER A 168 -11.10 -10.62 17.72
C SER A 168 -11.63 -10.51 16.28
N HIS A 169 -11.73 -11.64 15.60
CA HIS A 169 -12.11 -11.72 14.18
C HIS A 169 -13.24 -12.72 13.90
N ASP A 170 -13.81 -13.38 14.94
CA ASP A 170 -14.90 -14.34 14.80
C ASP A 170 -16.11 -13.80 14.03
N HIS A 171 -16.39 -12.49 14.21
CA HIS A 171 -17.52 -11.80 13.59
C HIS A 171 -17.37 -11.55 12.07
N CYS A 172 -16.20 -11.80 11.51
CA CYS A 172 -15.90 -11.55 10.09
C CYS A 172 -15.27 -12.75 9.36
N MET A 173 -15.53 -13.96 9.87
CA MET A 173 -15.13 -15.21 9.21
C MET A 173 -16.08 -15.60 8.06
N PRO A 174 -15.59 -16.22 6.96
CA PRO A 174 -14.18 -16.42 6.64
C PRO A 174 -13.50 -15.09 6.37
N TYR A 175 -12.26 -14.95 6.84
CA TYR A 175 -11.53 -13.68 6.82
C TYR A 175 -11.03 -13.32 5.42
N ARG A 176 -11.56 -12.23 4.84
CA ARG A 176 -11.26 -11.76 3.48
C ARG A 176 -10.79 -10.31 3.46
N TYR A 177 -9.88 -9.94 4.38
CA TYR A 177 -9.50 -8.56 4.62
C TYR A 177 -7.99 -8.37 4.73
N GLY A 178 -7.24 -9.05 3.88
CA GLY A 178 -5.80 -8.93 3.80
C GLY A 178 -5.23 -9.77 2.67
N PHE A 179 -4.10 -9.37 2.13
CA PHE A 179 -3.41 -10.10 1.07
C PHE A 179 -2.60 -11.24 1.67
N GLY A 180 -2.64 -12.43 1.06
CA GLY A 180 -1.86 -13.57 1.52
C GLY A 180 -2.24 -14.07 2.92
N VAL A 181 -3.47 -13.80 3.38
CA VAL A 181 -4.03 -14.31 4.63
C VAL A 181 -4.79 -15.58 4.35
N ASN A 182 -4.60 -16.61 5.20
CA ASN A 182 -5.47 -17.78 5.15
C ASN A 182 -6.88 -17.39 5.65
N PRO A 183 -7.94 -17.53 4.82
CA PRO A 183 -9.27 -17.07 5.20
C PRO A 183 -9.92 -17.84 6.34
N ASP A 184 -9.53 -19.09 6.57
CA ASP A 184 -10.04 -19.95 7.65
C ASP A 184 -9.19 -19.89 8.91
N HIS A 185 -7.92 -19.44 8.77
CA HIS A 185 -6.95 -19.29 9.85
C HIS A 185 -6.20 -17.96 9.71
N PRO A 186 -6.82 -16.79 10.05
CA PRO A 186 -6.27 -15.47 9.75
C PRO A 186 -4.97 -15.11 10.50
N GLU A 187 -4.52 -15.95 11.41
CA GLU A 187 -3.22 -15.84 12.06
C GLU A 187 -2.12 -16.57 11.28
N ALA A 188 -2.47 -17.23 10.17
CA ALA A 188 -1.56 -17.90 9.25
C ALA A 188 -1.57 -17.19 7.88
N TYR A 189 -0.45 -17.27 7.18
CA TYR A 189 -0.33 -16.75 5.82
C TYR A 189 -0.65 -17.83 4.77
N ASP A 190 -1.10 -17.36 3.60
CA ASP A 190 -1.20 -18.14 2.36
C ASP A 190 -0.49 -17.38 1.23
N LEU A 191 0.65 -17.88 0.80
CA LEU A 191 1.51 -17.21 -0.20
C LEU A 191 1.13 -17.56 -1.65
N THR A 192 0.06 -18.29 -1.90
CA THR A 192 -0.33 -18.73 -3.25
C THR A 192 -0.45 -17.55 -4.21
N GLU A 193 -1.21 -16.51 -3.84
CA GLU A 193 -1.37 -15.33 -4.69
C GLU A 193 -0.12 -14.45 -4.71
N ALA A 194 0.68 -14.42 -3.64
CA ALA A 194 1.94 -13.68 -3.61
C ALA A 194 2.94 -14.23 -4.65
N PHE A 195 3.06 -15.55 -4.76
CA PHE A 195 3.88 -16.19 -5.80
C PHE A 195 3.32 -16.02 -7.21
N GLN A 196 2.02 -15.87 -7.36
CA GLN A 196 1.41 -15.57 -8.65
C GLN A 196 1.63 -14.11 -9.06
N PHE A 197 1.78 -13.21 -8.10
CA PHE A 197 1.95 -11.78 -8.33
C PHE A 197 3.38 -11.39 -8.73
N ILE A 198 4.38 -12.13 -8.28
CA ILE A 198 5.81 -11.92 -8.57
C ILE A 198 6.19 -12.57 -9.90
#